data_e447a79c1d0d21c4b231e1d792e9c64a
#
_entry.id   e447a79c1d0d21c4b231e1d792e9c64a
#
_cell.length_a   1.000
_cell.length_b   1.000
_cell.length_c   1.000
_cell.angle_alpha   90.00
_cell.angle_beta   90.00
_cell.angle_gamma   90.00
#
_symmetry.space_group_name_H-M   'P 1'
#
loop_
_entity.id
_entity.type
_entity.pdbx_description
1 polymer ?
#
loop_
_entity_poly.entity_id
_entity_poly.type
_entity_poly.pdbx_seq_one_letter_code
_entity_poly.pdbx_strand_id
1 'polypeptide(L)'
;FDQILDELEKEGIVYLDDSKRYVPYSKSNMVRCVYQAKSAGFGFGLVEDGEDVYISKKNINGAMDGDEILVKVLNSYGKSREGRVVKVLNRNIKSVIGRFSKSRNFGFVIPIDDTIEDIYISKKNAQNYKDGQVVKVLITKYPTEGSKAEGKIESIIGDSKDAHIDAKSLYVSYDLDKMEDFNEKVKEELKDIPQKVSDEEKKGRVDRTAER
;
A
#
# COMPACT_ATOMS: atom_id res chain seq x y z
N PHE A 1 -12.53 33.25 3.12
CA PHE A 1 -13.04 32.48 4.27
C PHE A 1 -13.24 31.02 3.87
N ASP A 2 -13.87 30.75 2.74
CA ASP A 2 -14.15 29.38 2.26
C ASP A 2 -12.86 28.57 2.02
N GLN A 3 -11.81 29.18 1.47
CA GLN A 3 -10.52 28.53 1.28
C GLN A 3 -9.87 28.07 2.58
N ILE A 4 -10.00 28.85 3.65
CA ILE A 4 -9.50 28.49 4.98
C ILE A 4 -10.30 27.32 5.56
N LEU A 5 -11.61 27.30 5.38
CA LEU A 5 -12.46 26.20 5.83
C LEU A 5 -12.16 24.92 5.07
N ASP A 6 -11.92 25.00 3.75
CA ASP A 6 -11.50 23.86 2.92
C ASP A 6 -10.13 23.31 3.35
N GLU A 7 -9.19 24.17 3.73
CA GLU A 7 -7.88 23.75 4.28
C GLU A 7 -8.05 23.06 5.63
N LEU A 8 -8.78 23.67 6.56
CA LEU A 8 -9.06 23.08 7.87
C LEU A 8 -9.84 21.76 7.78
N GLU A 9 -10.70 21.63 6.77
CA GLU A 9 -11.39 20.37 6.51
C GLU A 9 -10.44 19.32 5.93
N LYS A 10 -9.52 19.70 5.03
CA LYS A 10 -8.48 18.80 4.49
C LYS A 10 -7.55 18.31 5.58
N GLU A 11 -7.15 19.20 6.49
CA GLU A 11 -6.30 18.87 7.64
C GLU A 11 -7.03 18.05 8.72
N GLY A 12 -8.35 17.86 8.59
CA GLY A 12 -9.14 17.12 9.57
C GLY A 12 -9.31 17.86 10.90
N ILE A 13 -9.37 19.20 10.90
CA ILE A 13 -9.61 20.04 12.07
C ILE A 13 -11.10 20.31 12.25
N VAL A 14 -11.81 20.52 11.15
CA VAL A 14 -13.25 20.71 11.09
C VAL A 14 -13.88 19.77 10.06
N TYR A 15 -15.18 19.52 10.18
CA TYR A 15 -15.96 18.82 9.17
C TYR A 15 -17.31 19.48 8.99
N LEU A 16 -17.91 19.28 7.82
CA LEU A 16 -19.26 19.73 7.54
C LEU A 16 -20.26 18.69 8.07
N ASP A 17 -21.11 19.07 9.05
CA ASP A 17 -22.13 18.18 9.61
C ASP A 17 -23.33 18.01 8.64
N ASP A 18 -24.24 17.10 8.96
CA ASP A 18 -25.44 16.85 8.16
C ASP A 18 -26.35 18.09 8.05
N SER A 19 -26.19 19.07 8.96
CA SER A 19 -26.88 20.36 8.97
C SER A 19 -26.11 21.45 8.21
N LYS A 20 -25.06 21.09 7.46
CA LYS A 20 -24.19 22.00 6.71
C LYS A 20 -23.47 23.04 7.58
N ARG A 21 -23.07 22.69 8.81
CA ARG A 21 -22.28 23.54 9.69
C ARG A 21 -20.90 22.96 9.88
N TYR A 22 -19.89 23.82 9.87
CA TYR A 22 -18.53 23.41 10.23
C TYR A 22 -18.44 23.20 11.73
N VAL A 23 -18.07 21.98 12.12
CA VAL A 23 -17.96 21.57 13.53
C VAL A 23 -16.52 21.09 13.76
N PRO A 24 -15.86 21.52 14.86
CA PRO A 24 -14.56 20.99 15.21
C PRO A 24 -14.63 19.48 15.52
N TYR A 25 -13.68 18.70 15.01
CA TYR A 25 -13.61 17.26 15.29
C TYR A 25 -13.51 16.97 16.80
N SER A 26 -12.82 17.81 17.56
CA SER A 26 -12.70 17.67 19.01
C SER A 26 -14.02 17.70 19.78
N LYS A 27 -15.10 18.21 19.17
CA LYS A 27 -16.44 18.25 19.76
C LYS A 27 -17.40 17.19 19.17
N SER A 28 -16.86 16.24 18.41
CA SER A 28 -17.64 15.19 17.75
C SER A 28 -17.24 13.81 18.27
N ASN A 29 -18.07 12.80 18.00
CA ASN A 29 -17.72 11.40 18.23
C ASN A 29 -16.78 10.86 17.14
N MET A 30 -15.86 11.71 16.65
CA MET A 30 -14.93 11.33 15.59
C MET A 30 -13.53 11.12 16.16
N VAL A 31 -12.84 10.14 15.61
CA VAL A 31 -11.48 9.74 16.00
C VAL A 31 -10.63 9.70 14.75
N ARG A 32 -9.45 10.35 14.82
CA ARG A 32 -8.40 10.24 13.82
C ARG A 32 -7.55 9.02 14.16
N CYS A 33 -7.30 8.16 13.19
CA CYS A 33 -6.56 6.92 13.40
C CYS A 33 -5.95 6.43 12.08
N VAL A 34 -5.06 5.43 12.18
CA VAL A 34 -4.48 4.74 11.04
C VAL A 34 -5.29 3.47 10.79
N TYR A 35 -5.74 3.28 9.55
CA TYR A 35 -6.51 2.10 9.18
C TYR A 35 -5.61 0.88 9.01
N GLN A 36 -5.89 -0.18 9.74
CA GLN A 36 -5.28 -1.49 9.56
C GLN A 36 -6.30 -2.43 8.92
N ALA A 37 -6.07 -2.77 7.65
CA ALA A 37 -6.91 -3.71 6.92
C ALA A 37 -6.67 -5.17 7.36
N LYS A 38 -7.69 -6.00 7.21
CA LYS A 38 -7.61 -7.46 7.37
C LYS A 38 -8.12 -8.12 6.09
N SER A 39 -7.50 -9.23 5.69
CA SER A 39 -7.85 -10.00 4.48
C SER A 39 -9.33 -10.46 4.46
N ALA A 40 -9.93 -10.63 5.62
CA ALA A 40 -11.37 -10.94 5.74
C ALA A 40 -12.29 -9.77 5.35
N GLY A 41 -11.73 -8.62 4.96
CA GLY A 41 -12.48 -7.46 4.46
C GLY A 41 -13.07 -6.57 5.55
N PHE A 42 -12.60 -6.64 6.77
CA PHE A 42 -12.82 -5.67 7.86
C PHE A 42 -11.48 -5.06 8.27
N GLY A 43 -11.48 -4.14 9.22
CA GLY A 43 -10.23 -3.59 9.75
C GLY A 43 -10.40 -2.90 11.08
N PHE A 44 -9.32 -2.26 11.52
CA PHE A 44 -9.28 -1.50 12.75
C PHE A 44 -8.71 -0.10 12.48
N GLY A 45 -9.30 0.90 13.11
CA GLY A 45 -8.69 2.22 13.22
C GLY A 45 -7.81 2.23 14.46
N LEU A 46 -6.49 2.20 14.25
CA LEU A 46 -5.49 2.22 15.33
C LEU A 46 -5.37 3.64 15.87
N VAL A 47 -5.62 3.83 17.15
CA VAL A 47 -5.60 5.11 17.84
C VAL A 47 -4.34 5.19 18.70
N GLU A 48 -3.54 6.26 18.56
CA GLU A 48 -2.25 6.42 19.23
C GLU A 48 -2.38 6.35 20.76
N ASP A 49 -3.37 7.06 21.31
CA ASP A 49 -3.63 7.11 22.75
C ASP A 49 -5.08 6.71 23.06
N GLY A 50 -5.44 5.46 22.82
CA GLY A 50 -6.80 5.02 23.08
C GLY A 50 -7.11 3.60 22.66
N GLU A 51 -8.39 3.26 22.74
CA GLU A 51 -8.89 1.96 22.26
C GLU A 51 -9.10 2.02 20.74
N ASP A 52 -8.68 0.97 20.04
CA ASP A 52 -8.88 0.82 18.60
C ASP A 52 -10.36 0.73 18.26
N VAL A 53 -10.69 1.16 17.04
CA VAL A 53 -12.06 1.17 16.55
C VAL A 53 -12.22 0.06 15.50
N TYR A 54 -13.12 -0.88 15.76
CA TYR A 54 -13.48 -1.89 14.78
C TYR A 54 -14.28 -1.27 13.63
N ILE A 55 -13.89 -1.59 12.39
CA ILE A 55 -14.51 -1.08 11.17
C ILE A 55 -14.95 -2.26 10.33
N SER A 56 -16.27 -2.50 10.29
CA SER A 56 -16.86 -3.56 9.49
C SER A 56 -16.77 -3.26 7.99
N LYS A 57 -16.78 -4.28 7.14
CA LYS A 57 -16.63 -4.18 5.68
C LYS A 57 -17.48 -3.07 5.03
N LYS A 58 -18.72 -2.93 5.46
CA LYS A 58 -19.66 -1.90 4.96
C LYS A 58 -19.30 -0.46 5.39
N ASN A 59 -18.43 -0.31 6.38
CA ASN A 59 -18.08 0.97 7.01
C ASN A 59 -16.69 1.48 6.61
N ILE A 60 -15.97 0.77 5.73
CA ILE A 60 -14.58 1.11 5.31
C ILE A 60 -14.52 2.36 4.44
N ASN A 61 -15.57 2.61 3.63
CA ASN A 61 -15.69 3.79 2.76
C ASN A 61 -14.43 4.04 1.90
N GLY A 62 -13.87 2.98 1.33
CA GLY A 62 -12.72 3.06 0.43
C GLY A 62 -11.36 3.34 1.09
N ALA A 63 -11.24 3.21 2.40
CA ALA A 63 -9.94 3.22 3.08
C ALA A 63 -9.13 1.98 2.72
N MET A 64 -7.83 2.15 2.58
CA MET A 64 -6.84 1.10 2.31
C MET A 64 -5.86 1.00 3.48
N ASP A 65 -5.11 -0.09 3.54
CA ASP A 65 -4.17 -0.32 4.65
C ASP A 65 -3.17 0.81 4.83
N GLY A 66 -2.95 1.23 6.08
CA GLY A 66 -2.07 2.33 6.44
C GLY A 66 -2.61 3.74 6.13
N ASP A 67 -3.81 3.87 5.57
CA ASP A 67 -4.43 5.18 5.34
C ASP A 67 -4.70 5.89 6.67
N GLU A 68 -4.43 7.18 6.71
CA GLU A 68 -4.87 8.03 7.80
C GLU A 68 -6.33 8.42 7.58
N ILE A 69 -7.18 8.05 8.52
CA ILE A 69 -8.62 8.14 8.38
C ILE A 69 -9.28 8.88 9.53
N LEU A 70 -10.44 9.40 9.25
CA LEU A 70 -11.36 9.92 10.23
C LEU A 70 -12.55 8.98 10.38
N VAL A 71 -12.78 8.51 11.59
CA VAL A 71 -13.81 7.53 11.92
C VAL A 71 -14.86 8.14 12.85
N LYS A 72 -16.13 8.01 12.49
CA LYS A 72 -17.24 8.30 13.39
C LYS A 72 -17.51 7.06 14.23
N VAL A 73 -17.36 7.17 15.54
CA VAL A 73 -17.74 6.11 16.47
C VAL A 73 -19.25 6.01 16.53
N LEU A 74 -19.78 4.83 16.21
CA LEU A 74 -21.22 4.55 16.15
C LEU A 74 -21.73 4.01 17.48
N ASN A 75 -21.03 3.01 18.02
CA ASN A 75 -21.39 2.32 19.25
C ASN A 75 -20.15 2.04 20.09
N SER A 76 -20.30 2.05 21.40
CA SER A 76 -19.30 1.61 22.37
C SER A 76 -19.97 0.63 23.33
N TYR A 77 -19.60 -0.64 23.24
CA TYR A 77 -20.06 -1.68 24.15
C TYR A 77 -18.89 -2.18 25.00
N GLY A 78 -18.83 -1.72 26.26
CA GLY A 78 -17.70 -2.00 27.13
C GLY A 78 -16.41 -1.43 26.54
N LYS A 79 -15.42 -2.33 26.28
CA LYS A 79 -14.14 -1.96 25.65
C LYS A 79 -14.15 -2.03 24.11
N SER A 80 -15.24 -2.41 23.48
CA SER A 80 -15.32 -2.54 22.03
C SER A 80 -15.99 -1.32 21.41
N ARG A 81 -15.28 -0.64 20.51
CA ARG A 81 -15.77 0.54 19.77
C ARG A 81 -15.97 0.13 18.31
N GLU A 82 -17.17 0.36 17.76
CA GLU A 82 -17.44 0.21 16.33
C GLU A 82 -17.54 1.58 15.67
N GLY A 83 -16.95 1.71 14.48
CA GLY A 83 -16.96 2.96 13.74
C GLY A 83 -17.16 2.81 12.24
N ARG A 84 -17.39 3.95 11.60
CA ARG A 84 -17.47 4.09 10.14
C ARG A 84 -16.49 5.16 9.68
N VAL A 85 -15.71 4.86 8.64
CA VAL A 85 -14.85 5.83 8.00
C VAL A 85 -15.70 6.93 7.36
N VAL A 86 -15.48 8.15 7.78
CA VAL A 86 -16.13 9.34 7.21
C VAL A 86 -15.30 9.92 6.09
N LYS A 87 -13.98 9.96 6.29
CA LYS A 87 -13.04 10.56 5.34
C LYS A 87 -11.69 9.87 5.42
N VAL A 88 -11.02 9.74 4.30
CA VAL A 88 -9.59 9.43 4.24
C VAL A 88 -8.83 10.76 4.18
N LEU A 89 -7.98 11.01 5.16
CA LEU A 89 -7.21 12.24 5.31
C LEU A 89 -5.92 12.19 4.49
N ASN A 90 -5.23 11.04 4.58
CA ASN A 90 -4.00 10.81 3.85
C ASN A 90 -3.94 9.39 3.30
N ARG A 91 -3.47 9.23 2.06
CA ARG A 91 -3.32 7.95 1.39
C ARG A 91 -1.92 7.40 1.59
N ASN A 92 -1.84 6.19 2.15
CA ASN A 92 -0.59 5.46 2.30
C ASN A 92 -0.19 4.76 0.98
N ILE A 93 -1.10 3.97 0.40
CA ILE A 93 -0.83 3.16 -0.77
C ILE A 93 -1.09 3.98 -2.03
N LYS A 94 -0.03 4.26 -2.80
CA LYS A 94 -0.09 4.99 -4.08
C LYS A 94 0.09 4.06 -5.28
N SER A 95 0.80 2.96 -5.09
CA SER A 95 1.04 1.95 -6.10
C SER A 95 0.92 0.55 -5.51
N VAL A 96 0.56 -0.40 -6.36
CA VAL A 96 0.34 -1.80 -5.98
C VAL A 96 1.06 -2.70 -6.96
N ILE A 97 1.62 -3.81 -6.46
CA ILE A 97 2.18 -4.87 -7.28
C ILE A 97 1.19 -6.03 -7.30
N GLY A 98 0.96 -6.57 -8.47
CA GLY A 98 0.06 -7.70 -8.62
C GLY A 98 0.13 -8.34 -10.00
N ARG A 99 -0.60 -9.43 -10.15
CA ARG A 99 -0.71 -10.17 -11.40
C ARG A 99 -1.81 -9.57 -12.28
N PHE A 100 -1.44 -9.19 -13.50
CA PHE A 100 -2.39 -8.69 -14.47
C PHE A 100 -3.22 -9.85 -15.07
N SER A 101 -4.54 -9.71 -15.00
CA SER A 101 -5.50 -10.59 -15.63
C SER A 101 -6.23 -9.84 -16.74
N LYS A 102 -6.02 -10.30 -17.97
CA LYS A 102 -6.54 -9.66 -19.18
C LYS A 102 -7.94 -10.15 -19.52
N SER A 103 -8.86 -9.23 -19.74
CA SER A 103 -10.16 -9.48 -20.33
C SER A 103 -10.23 -8.91 -21.75
N ARG A 104 -11.34 -9.16 -22.49
CA ARG A 104 -11.48 -8.73 -23.89
C ARG A 104 -11.32 -7.21 -24.08
N ASN A 105 -11.88 -6.40 -23.22
CA ASN A 105 -11.92 -4.93 -23.35
C ASN A 105 -11.37 -4.17 -22.11
N PHE A 106 -10.83 -4.86 -21.12
CA PHE A 106 -10.27 -4.27 -19.89
C PHE A 106 -9.37 -5.31 -19.22
N GLY A 107 -8.81 -5.01 -18.11
CA GLY A 107 -8.10 -5.97 -17.27
C GLY A 107 -8.29 -5.68 -15.80
N PHE A 108 -7.82 -6.58 -14.97
CA PHE A 108 -7.68 -6.38 -13.54
C PHE A 108 -6.24 -6.69 -13.13
N VAL A 109 -5.77 -6.02 -12.12
CA VAL A 109 -4.57 -6.45 -11.41
C VAL A 109 -5.00 -7.03 -10.09
N ILE A 110 -4.66 -8.29 -9.88
CA ILE A 110 -4.88 -9.04 -8.64
C ILE A 110 -3.66 -8.76 -7.77
N PRO A 111 -3.79 -7.97 -6.68
CA PRO A 111 -2.66 -7.61 -5.82
C PRO A 111 -2.01 -8.84 -5.18
N ILE A 112 -0.70 -8.74 -4.87
CA ILE A 112 -0.01 -9.74 -4.04
C ILE A 112 -0.48 -9.62 -2.58
N ASP A 113 -0.75 -8.39 -2.13
CA ASP A 113 -1.34 -8.11 -0.83
C ASP A 113 -2.85 -8.42 -0.85
N ASP A 114 -3.26 -9.42 -0.10
CA ASP A 114 -4.64 -9.92 -0.02
C ASP A 114 -5.61 -8.99 0.74
N THR A 115 -5.11 -7.93 1.35
CA THR A 115 -5.92 -6.88 1.96
C THR A 115 -6.46 -5.88 0.94
N ILE A 116 -5.92 -5.89 -0.30
CA ILE A 116 -6.27 -4.97 -1.38
C ILE A 116 -7.15 -5.70 -2.40
N GLU A 117 -8.30 -5.12 -2.72
CA GLU A 117 -9.17 -5.64 -3.78
C GLU A 117 -8.55 -5.43 -5.18
N ASP A 118 -9.02 -6.23 -6.16
CA ASP A 118 -8.61 -6.12 -7.56
C ASP A 118 -8.72 -4.70 -8.10
N ILE A 119 -7.69 -4.24 -8.80
CA ILE A 119 -7.62 -2.91 -9.39
C ILE A 119 -8.04 -3.00 -10.85
N TYR A 120 -9.03 -2.21 -11.24
CA TYR A 120 -9.51 -2.13 -12.60
C TYR A 120 -8.52 -1.37 -13.50
N ILE A 121 -8.22 -1.96 -14.65
CA ILE A 121 -7.38 -1.37 -15.70
C ILE A 121 -8.22 -1.16 -16.96
N SER A 122 -8.37 0.10 -17.36
CA SER A 122 -9.17 0.46 -18.52
C SER A 122 -8.60 -0.14 -19.83
N LYS A 123 -9.44 -0.31 -20.85
CA LYS A 123 -9.04 -0.83 -22.17
C LYS A 123 -7.78 -0.16 -22.71
N LYS A 124 -7.73 1.17 -22.66
CA LYS A 124 -6.58 1.95 -23.14
C LYS A 124 -5.28 1.58 -22.42
N ASN A 125 -5.36 1.37 -21.11
CA ASN A 125 -4.21 1.05 -20.27
C ASN A 125 -3.86 -0.45 -20.28
N ALA A 126 -4.75 -1.33 -20.74
CA ALA A 126 -4.56 -2.78 -20.78
C ALA A 126 -4.01 -3.33 -22.11
N GLN A 127 -4.03 -2.54 -23.20
CA GLN A 127 -3.76 -3.00 -24.56
C GLN A 127 -2.39 -3.67 -24.74
N ASN A 128 -1.36 -3.09 -24.15
CA ASN A 128 0.04 -3.48 -24.37
C ASN A 128 0.54 -4.58 -23.42
N TYR A 129 -0.33 -5.09 -22.55
CA TYR A 129 0.06 -6.05 -21.50
C TYR A 129 -0.56 -7.42 -21.79
N LYS A 130 0.14 -8.47 -21.36
CA LYS A 130 -0.26 -9.86 -21.52
C LYS A 130 -0.82 -10.41 -20.22
N ASP A 131 -1.73 -11.35 -20.33
CA ASP A 131 -2.25 -12.10 -19.19
C ASP A 131 -1.13 -12.81 -18.43
N GLY A 132 -1.17 -12.79 -17.09
CA GLY A 132 -0.18 -13.43 -16.22
C GLY A 132 1.08 -12.60 -15.94
N GLN A 133 1.25 -11.42 -16.53
CA GLN A 133 2.37 -10.54 -16.17
C GLN A 133 2.21 -10.00 -14.76
N VAL A 134 3.31 -9.94 -14.02
CA VAL A 134 3.40 -9.21 -12.74
C VAL A 134 3.80 -7.78 -13.03
N VAL A 135 3.00 -6.86 -12.53
CA VAL A 135 3.10 -5.43 -12.88
C VAL A 135 3.01 -4.54 -11.64
N LYS A 136 3.67 -3.39 -11.71
CA LYS A 136 3.45 -2.26 -10.77
C LYS A 136 2.37 -1.36 -11.35
N VAL A 137 1.36 -1.05 -10.54
CA VAL A 137 0.21 -0.23 -10.93
C VAL A 137 0.16 1.00 -10.05
N LEU A 138 0.09 2.17 -10.65
CA LEU A 138 -0.23 3.41 -9.97
C LEU A 138 -1.75 3.53 -9.82
N ILE A 139 -2.24 3.78 -8.61
CA ILE A 139 -3.66 4.01 -8.35
C ILE A 139 -4.01 5.41 -8.87
N THR A 140 -4.95 5.47 -9.81
CA THR A 140 -5.44 6.73 -10.39
C THR A 140 -6.77 7.16 -9.80
N LYS A 141 -7.53 6.18 -9.27
CA LYS A 141 -8.78 6.43 -8.57
C LYS A 141 -8.91 5.41 -7.43
N TYR A 142 -9.10 5.91 -6.24
CA TYR A 142 -9.26 5.07 -5.05
C TYR A 142 -10.67 4.45 -4.99
N PRO A 143 -10.82 3.31 -4.30
CA PRO A 143 -12.12 2.68 -4.16
C PRO A 143 -13.08 3.59 -3.41
N THR A 144 -14.35 3.46 -3.73
CA THR A 144 -15.46 4.13 -3.03
C THR A 144 -16.57 3.11 -2.81
N GLU A 145 -17.63 3.48 -2.09
CA GLU A 145 -18.79 2.61 -1.96
C GLU A 145 -19.35 2.24 -3.33
N GLY A 146 -19.34 0.93 -3.65
CA GLY A 146 -19.82 0.39 -4.93
C GLY A 146 -18.88 0.54 -6.13
N SER A 147 -17.66 1.09 -5.97
CA SER A 147 -16.69 1.25 -7.05
C SER A 147 -15.30 0.74 -6.65
N LYS A 148 -14.73 -0.14 -7.46
CA LYS A 148 -13.34 -0.62 -7.29
C LYS A 148 -12.32 0.47 -7.59
N ALA A 149 -11.10 0.28 -7.10
CA ALA A 149 -9.97 1.12 -7.48
C ALA A 149 -9.69 1.03 -8.97
N GLU A 150 -9.26 2.14 -9.59
CA GLU A 150 -8.77 2.17 -10.95
C GLU A 150 -7.28 2.50 -10.97
N GLY A 151 -6.54 1.88 -11.89
CA GLY A 151 -5.11 2.09 -11.99
C GLY A 151 -4.59 2.18 -13.41
N LYS A 152 -3.34 2.62 -13.51
CA LYS A 152 -2.52 2.61 -14.71
C LYS A 152 -1.28 1.78 -14.44
N ILE A 153 -0.97 0.83 -15.33
CA ILE A 153 0.27 0.06 -15.22
C ILE A 153 1.44 0.99 -15.48
N GLU A 154 2.36 1.02 -14.53
CA GLU A 154 3.59 1.83 -14.57
C GLU A 154 4.74 1.05 -15.20
N SER A 155 4.94 -0.20 -14.76
CA SER A 155 6.01 -1.06 -15.26
C SER A 155 5.64 -2.55 -15.18
N ILE A 156 6.33 -3.35 -16.00
CA ILE A 156 6.29 -4.82 -15.94
C ILE A 156 7.48 -5.27 -15.10
N ILE A 157 7.24 -6.11 -14.10
CA ILE A 157 8.27 -6.70 -13.23
C ILE A 157 8.77 -8.01 -13.83
N GLY A 158 7.87 -8.83 -14.37
CA GLY A 158 8.19 -10.11 -14.98
C GLY A 158 6.93 -10.92 -15.36
N ASP A 159 7.11 -12.19 -15.63
CA ASP A 159 6.01 -13.13 -15.81
C ASP A 159 5.75 -13.86 -14.49
N SER A 160 4.49 -14.19 -14.19
CA SER A 160 4.12 -14.91 -12.97
C SER A 160 4.71 -16.33 -12.88
N LYS A 161 5.29 -16.85 -13.98
CA LYS A 161 5.97 -18.13 -14.03
C LYS A 161 7.48 -18.03 -13.79
N ASP A 162 8.02 -16.83 -13.72
CA ASP A 162 9.45 -16.62 -13.46
C ASP A 162 9.82 -17.09 -12.06
N ALA A 163 10.87 -17.92 -11.93
CA ALA A 163 11.29 -18.52 -10.66
C ALA A 163 11.67 -17.49 -9.56
N HIS A 164 12.01 -16.27 -9.94
CA HIS A 164 12.44 -15.20 -9.02
C HIS A 164 11.48 -14.02 -8.97
N ILE A 165 10.24 -14.21 -9.42
CA ILE A 165 9.27 -13.11 -9.53
C ILE A 165 8.93 -12.51 -8.16
N ASP A 166 8.83 -13.34 -7.12
CA ASP A 166 8.52 -12.89 -5.76
C ASP A 166 9.63 -11.98 -5.22
N ALA A 167 10.90 -12.38 -5.38
CA ALA A 167 12.03 -11.56 -4.98
C ALA A 167 12.08 -10.23 -5.74
N LYS A 168 11.89 -10.25 -7.08
CA LYS A 168 11.81 -9.04 -7.89
C LYS A 168 10.66 -8.13 -7.46
N SER A 169 9.50 -8.70 -7.18
CA SER A 169 8.33 -7.95 -6.71
C SER A 169 8.61 -7.25 -5.38
N LEU A 170 9.29 -7.95 -4.47
CA LEU A 170 9.69 -7.37 -3.19
C LEU A 170 10.68 -6.21 -3.39
N TYR A 171 11.69 -6.37 -4.26
CA TYR A 171 12.63 -5.30 -4.59
C TYR A 171 11.91 -4.05 -5.10
N VAL A 172 10.96 -4.22 -6.03
CA VAL A 172 10.20 -3.11 -6.60
C VAL A 172 9.23 -2.48 -5.59
N SER A 173 8.66 -3.27 -4.66
CA SER A 173 7.75 -2.76 -3.63
C SER A 173 8.42 -1.79 -2.64
N TYR A 174 9.71 -2.01 -2.39
CA TYR A 174 10.53 -1.14 -1.53
C TYR A 174 11.34 -0.11 -2.32
N ASP A 175 11.06 0.07 -3.62
CA ASP A 175 11.81 0.96 -4.53
C ASP A 175 13.33 0.68 -4.55
N LEU A 176 13.75 -0.56 -4.20
CA LEU A 176 15.17 -0.96 -4.20
C LEU A 176 15.73 -1.08 -5.63
N ASP A 177 14.87 -1.25 -6.63
CA ASP A 177 15.22 -1.22 -8.05
C ASP A 177 15.68 0.17 -8.51
N LYS A 178 15.38 1.21 -7.75
CA LYS A 178 15.81 2.59 -7.98
C LYS A 178 17.03 3.00 -7.16
N MET A 179 17.55 2.10 -6.33
CA MET A 179 18.78 2.38 -5.59
C MET A 179 19.92 2.60 -6.60
N GLU A 180 20.51 3.78 -6.54
CA GLU A 180 21.71 4.07 -7.32
C GLU A 180 22.80 3.08 -6.92
N ASP A 181 23.56 2.64 -7.91
CA ASP A 181 24.75 1.83 -7.70
C ASP A 181 25.71 2.58 -6.76
N PHE A 182 26.63 1.84 -6.14
CA PHE A 182 27.62 2.44 -5.25
C PHE A 182 28.26 3.67 -5.89
N ASN A 183 28.50 4.71 -5.09
CA ASN A 183 29.20 5.89 -5.57
C ASN A 183 30.62 5.54 -6.05
N GLU A 184 31.20 6.39 -6.90
CA GLU A 184 32.47 6.10 -7.55
C GLU A 184 33.63 5.85 -6.57
N LYS A 185 33.61 6.48 -5.37
CA LYS A 185 34.64 6.22 -4.34
C LYS A 185 34.55 4.78 -3.82
N VAL A 186 33.35 4.28 -3.55
CA VAL A 186 33.15 2.90 -3.11
C VAL A 186 33.53 1.92 -4.22
N LYS A 187 33.23 2.24 -5.48
CA LYS A 187 33.62 1.42 -6.64
C LYS A 187 35.14 1.39 -6.80
N GLU A 188 35.83 2.48 -6.49
CA GLU A 188 37.29 2.50 -6.48
C GLU A 188 37.87 1.63 -5.37
N GLU A 189 37.36 1.73 -4.15
CA GLU A 189 37.78 0.88 -3.03
C GLU A 189 37.53 -0.61 -3.30
N LEU A 190 36.42 -0.94 -3.99
CA LEU A 190 36.09 -2.32 -4.38
C LEU A 190 37.08 -2.93 -5.36
N LYS A 191 37.80 -2.13 -6.16
CA LYS A 191 38.84 -2.64 -7.11
C LYS A 191 40.02 -3.23 -6.37
N ASP A 192 40.34 -2.75 -5.19
CA ASP A 192 41.46 -3.22 -4.38
C ASP A 192 41.09 -4.47 -3.53
N ILE A 193 39.84 -4.86 -3.52
CA ILE A 193 39.39 -6.07 -2.81
C ILE A 193 39.60 -7.30 -3.69
N PRO A 194 40.42 -8.27 -3.24
CA PRO A 194 40.65 -9.49 -4.01
C PRO A 194 39.35 -10.25 -4.27
N GLN A 195 39.06 -10.54 -5.54
CA GLN A 195 37.85 -11.30 -5.91
C GLN A 195 37.94 -12.79 -5.58
N LYS A 196 39.10 -13.27 -5.19
CA LYS A 196 39.33 -14.68 -4.77
C LYS A 196 40.05 -14.68 -3.43
N VAL A 197 39.59 -15.54 -2.56
CA VAL A 197 40.27 -15.80 -1.28
C VAL A 197 41.61 -16.42 -1.56
N SER A 198 42.67 -15.82 -1.03
CA SER A 198 44.06 -16.31 -1.23
C SER A 198 44.27 -17.66 -0.55
N ASP A 199 45.29 -18.44 -1.02
CA ASP A 199 45.57 -19.73 -0.41
C ASP A 199 46.13 -19.59 1.01
N GLU A 200 46.67 -18.43 1.36
CA GLU A 200 47.08 -18.11 2.74
C GLU A 200 45.88 -17.92 3.66
N GLU A 201 44.81 -17.26 3.20
CA GLU A 201 43.57 -17.06 3.95
C GLU A 201 42.72 -18.34 4.08
N LYS A 202 42.96 -19.34 3.21
CA LYS A 202 42.34 -20.66 3.29
C LYS A 202 43.04 -21.55 4.33
N LYS A 203 44.28 -21.26 4.69
CA LYS A 203 45.00 -22.03 5.71
C LYS A 203 44.27 -21.95 7.06
N GLY A 204 43.86 -23.08 7.59
CA GLY A 204 43.12 -23.17 8.87
C GLY A 204 41.62 -23.13 8.75
N ARG A 205 41.05 -22.99 7.57
CA ARG A 205 39.59 -23.11 7.33
C ARG A 205 39.24 -24.57 6.99
N VAL A 206 38.12 -25.04 7.53
CA VAL A 206 37.57 -26.37 7.19
C VAL A 206 36.83 -26.24 5.86
N ASP A 207 37.22 -27.04 4.86
CA ASP A 207 36.50 -27.13 3.59
C ASP A 207 35.22 -27.90 3.77
N ARG A 208 34.07 -27.24 3.59
CA ARG A 208 32.74 -27.86 3.67
C ARG A 208 32.03 -27.91 2.31
N THR A 209 32.73 -27.76 1.22
CA THR A 209 32.15 -27.81 -0.13
C THR A 209 31.57 -29.16 -0.50
N ALA A 210 31.98 -30.23 0.19
CA ALA A 210 31.48 -31.62 0.00
C ALA A 210 30.28 -32.00 0.91
N GLU A 211 29.82 -31.09 1.77
CA GLU A 211 28.70 -31.36 2.73
C GLU A 211 27.34 -30.91 2.17
N ARG A 212 27.10 -30.95 0.84
CA ARG A 212 25.81 -30.71 0.21
C ARG A 212 25.14 -32.00 -0.22
#